data_002e269cc791b6c6591f700a10c37a41
#
_entry.id   002e269cc791b6c6591f700a10c37a41
#
_cell.length_a   1.000
_cell.length_b   1.000
_cell.length_c   1.000
_cell.angle_alpha   90.00
_cell.angle_beta   90.00
_cell.angle_gamma   90.00
#
_symmetry.space_group_name_H-M   'P 1'
#
loop_
_entity.id
_entity.type
_entity.pdbx_description
1 polymer ?
#
loop_
_entity_poly.entity_id
_entity_poly.type
_entity_poly.pdbx_seq_one_letter_code
_entity_poly.pdbx_strand_id
1 'polypeptide(L)'
;MKMIISGKNIDVTPGLRSAVESKLGKLERYFTADTEIYVTLSVEKDRQKIEVTIPMKGNIIRSEQTSSDMYVSIDLVEEIIERQLRRYKTKLIAQQQTAASFQPDYLEADEEEEEEVKIVRTKKFDIKPMYPEDACVQMLSLIHISEPTRPLYI
;
A
#
# COMPACT_ATOMS: atom_id res chain seq x y z
N MET A 1 18.07 -4.35 -10.06
CA MET A 1 17.43 -4.55 -8.76
C MET A 1 18.26 -5.51 -7.91
N LYS A 2 18.53 -5.18 -6.66
CA LYS A 2 19.30 -6.01 -5.73
C LYS A 2 18.39 -6.49 -4.60
N MET A 3 18.31 -7.80 -4.41
CA MET A 3 17.55 -8.38 -3.29
C MET A 3 18.47 -8.76 -2.15
N ILE A 4 18.10 -8.36 -0.95
CA ILE A 4 18.78 -8.71 0.29
C ILE A 4 17.82 -9.56 1.12
N ILE A 5 18.08 -10.86 1.16
CA ILE A 5 17.21 -11.84 1.82
C ILE A 5 17.85 -12.24 3.13
N SER A 6 17.13 -12.08 4.22
CA SER A 6 17.54 -12.44 5.56
C SER A 6 16.51 -13.35 6.25
N GLY A 7 16.95 -14.19 7.16
CA GLY A 7 16.08 -15.04 7.97
C GLY A 7 16.15 -14.65 9.44
N LYS A 8 15.01 -14.63 10.11
CA LYS A 8 14.88 -14.44 11.56
C LYS A 8 14.20 -15.67 12.15
N ASN A 9 14.90 -16.38 13.03
CA ASN A 9 14.49 -17.68 13.56
C ASN A 9 14.27 -18.78 12.49
N ILE A 10 14.83 -18.60 11.31
CA ILE A 10 14.79 -19.56 10.21
C ILE A 10 16.06 -19.42 9.37
N ASP A 11 16.57 -20.54 8.89
CA ASP A 11 17.64 -20.55 7.90
C ASP A 11 17.04 -20.38 6.50
N VAL A 12 17.59 -19.44 5.74
CA VAL A 12 17.17 -19.21 4.36
C VAL A 12 17.76 -20.33 3.49
N THR A 13 16.94 -21.33 3.18
CA THR A 13 17.34 -22.44 2.32
C THR A 13 17.50 -21.97 0.87
N PRO A 14 18.32 -22.65 0.03
CA PRO A 14 18.41 -22.34 -1.40
C PRO A 14 17.06 -22.37 -2.12
N GLY A 15 16.15 -23.25 -1.72
CA GLY A 15 14.79 -23.33 -2.26
C GLY A 15 13.95 -22.11 -1.94
N LEU A 16 13.98 -21.62 -0.70
CA LEU A 16 13.29 -20.39 -0.29
C LEU A 16 13.87 -19.16 -0.99
N ARG A 17 15.19 -19.07 -1.09
CA ARG A 17 15.86 -17.99 -1.82
C ARG A 17 15.43 -17.96 -3.28
N SER A 18 15.46 -19.10 -3.95
CA SER A 18 15.03 -19.23 -5.35
C SER A 18 13.56 -18.86 -5.54
N ALA A 19 12.69 -19.27 -4.63
CA ALA A 19 11.27 -18.91 -4.68
C ALA A 19 11.05 -17.41 -4.53
N VAL A 20 11.72 -16.75 -3.58
CA VAL A 20 11.67 -15.30 -3.39
C VAL A 20 12.19 -14.56 -4.61
N GLU A 21 13.36 -14.95 -5.13
CA GLU A 21 13.96 -14.35 -6.30
C GLU A 21 13.10 -14.52 -7.57
N SER A 22 12.48 -15.68 -7.75
CA SER A 22 11.59 -15.94 -8.89
C SER A 22 10.31 -15.12 -8.82
N LYS A 23 9.68 -15.04 -7.65
CA LYS A 23 8.41 -14.33 -7.48
C LYS A 23 8.59 -12.82 -7.46
N LEU A 24 9.48 -12.31 -6.61
CA LEU A 24 9.73 -10.88 -6.51
C LEU A 24 10.55 -10.34 -7.71
N GLY A 25 11.24 -11.19 -8.43
CA GLY A 25 11.95 -10.81 -9.68
C GLY A 25 11.03 -10.24 -10.75
N LYS A 26 9.77 -10.65 -10.78
CA LYS A 26 8.77 -10.09 -11.69
C LYS A 26 8.50 -8.60 -11.44
N LEU A 27 8.77 -8.12 -10.23
CA LEU A 27 8.61 -6.71 -9.86
C LEU A 27 9.74 -5.83 -10.41
N GLU A 28 10.81 -6.41 -10.97
CA GLU A 28 11.95 -5.67 -11.53
C GLU A 28 11.52 -4.65 -12.58
N ARG A 29 10.45 -4.92 -13.31
CA ARG A 29 9.86 -4.02 -14.31
C ARG A 29 9.43 -2.65 -13.75
N TYR A 30 9.20 -2.55 -12.45
CA TYR A 30 8.78 -1.30 -11.79
C TYR A 30 9.95 -0.49 -11.24
N PHE A 31 11.16 -1.07 -11.20
CA PHE A 31 12.30 -0.50 -10.50
C PHE A 31 13.46 -0.21 -11.43
N THR A 32 14.30 0.72 -10.98
CA THR A 32 15.62 0.95 -11.59
C THR A 32 16.63 -0.11 -11.09
N ALA A 33 17.74 -0.27 -11.82
CA ALA A 33 18.78 -1.23 -11.48
C ALA A 33 19.38 -1.03 -10.07
N ASP A 34 19.35 0.19 -9.57
CA ASP A 34 19.95 0.57 -8.28
C ASP A 34 18.98 0.37 -7.08
N THR A 35 17.76 -0.11 -7.31
CA THR A 35 16.79 -0.32 -6.22
C THR A 35 17.14 -1.56 -5.41
N GLU A 36 17.23 -1.41 -4.10
CA GLU A 36 17.43 -2.49 -3.16
C GLU A 36 16.09 -2.91 -2.54
N ILE A 37 15.86 -4.22 -2.48
CA ILE A 37 14.68 -4.82 -1.84
C ILE A 37 15.15 -5.63 -0.64
N TYR A 38 14.61 -5.32 0.52
CA TYR A 38 14.89 -6.03 1.75
C TYR A 38 13.77 -7.04 2.01
N VAL A 39 14.12 -8.31 2.08
CA VAL A 39 13.20 -9.40 2.35
C VAL A 39 13.61 -10.09 3.65
N THR A 40 12.73 -10.11 4.61
CA THR A 40 12.94 -10.81 5.89
C THR A 40 11.94 -11.95 6.02
N LEU A 41 12.45 -13.16 6.15
CA LEU A 41 11.68 -14.36 6.42
C LEU A 41 11.75 -14.66 7.91
N SER A 42 10.61 -14.89 8.55
CA SER A 42 10.57 -15.24 9.96
C SER A 42 9.58 -16.37 10.24
N VAL A 43 9.87 -17.14 11.29
CA VAL A 43 8.97 -18.19 11.76
C VAL A 43 8.71 -17.96 13.25
N GLU A 44 7.44 -17.87 13.61
CA GLU A 44 6.97 -17.77 14.98
C GLU A 44 5.97 -18.91 15.24
N LYS A 45 6.36 -19.91 15.99
CA LYS A 45 5.55 -21.13 16.23
C LYS A 45 5.10 -21.76 14.91
N ASP A 46 3.80 -21.75 14.63
CA ASP A 46 3.21 -22.30 13.41
C ASP A 46 3.00 -21.25 12.30
N ARG A 47 3.41 -19.99 12.54
CA ARG A 47 3.24 -18.89 11.60
C ARG A 47 4.52 -18.61 10.85
N GLN A 48 4.43 -18.64 9.55
CA GLN A 48 5.52 -18.28 8.64
C GLN A 48 5.22 -16.91 8.03
N LYS A 49 6.08 -15.96 8.32
CA LYS A 49 5.92 -14.56 7.99
C LYS A 49 6.99 -14.12 7.01
N ILE A 50 6.58 -13.38 6.01
CA ILE A 50 7.47 -12.65 5.12
C ILE A 50 7.21 -11.15 5.26
N GLU A 51 8.27 -10.39 5.35
CA GLU A 51 8.26 -8.94 5.34
C GLU A 51 9.12 -8.44 4.20
N VAL A 52 8.56 -7.60 3.36
CA VAL A 52 9.27 -6.99 2.22
C VAL A 52 9.23 -5.48 2.36
N THR A 53 10.39 -4.86 2.29
CA THR A 53 10.56 -3.40 2.35
C THR A 53 11.30 -2.92 1.11
N ILE A 54 10.71 -1.98 0.41
CA ILE A 54 11.24 -1.39 -0.81
C ILE A 54 11.35 0.12 -0.62
N PRO A 55 12.52 0.66 -0.35
CA PRO A 55 12.72 2.10 -0.29
C PRO A 55 12.67 2.68 -1.70
N MET A 56 11.85 3.70 -1.88
CA MET A 56 11.71 4.46 -3.13
C MET A 56 11.98 5.93 -2.86
N LYS A 57 12.24 6.71 -3.91
CA LYS A 57 12.41 8.16 -3.78
C LYS A 57 11.11 8.79 -3.26
N GLY A 58 11.17 9.29 -2.02
CA GLY A 58 10.04 9.97 -1.37
C GLY A 58 8.96 9.05 -0.77
N ASN A 59 9.12 7.73 -0.86
CA ASN A 59 8.18 6.78 -0.27
C ASN A 59 8.86 5.46 0.10
N ILE A 60 8.26 4.70 1.01
CA ILE A 60 8.68 3.34 1.36
C ILE A 60 7.47 2.43 1.19
N ILE A 61 7.62 1.39 0.37
CA ILE A 61 6.64 0.33 0.25
C ILE A 61 7.04 -0.78 1.20
N ARG A 62 6.15 -1.12 2.11
CA ARG A 62 6.33 -2.21 3.06
C ARG A 62 5.09 -3.09 3.07
N SER A 63 5.31 -4.38 2.97
CA SER A 63 4.25 -5.37 3.07
C SER A 63 4.69 -6.55 3.91
N GLU A 64 3.78 -7.06 4.68
CA GLU A 64 3.96 -8.19 5.59
C GLU A 64 2.83 -9.18 5.39
N GLN A 65 3.17 -10.45 5.22
CA GLN A 65 2.19 -11.52 5.10
C GLN A 65 2.57 -12.72 5.96
N THR A 66 1.57 -13.33 6.55
CA THR A 66 1.72 -14.49 7.43
C THR A 66 0.80 -15.60 6.96
N SER A 67 1.34 -16.82 6.88
CA SER A 67 0.55 -18.02 6.61
C SER A 67 1.14 -19.24 7.31
N SER A 68 0.53 -20.39 7.15
CA SER A 68 1.07 -21.68 7.61
C SER A 68 2.21 -22.21 6.73
N ASP A 69 2.36 -21.68 5.53
CA ASP A 69 3.40 -22.07 4.56
C ASP A 69 4.12 -20.83 4.02
N MET A 70 5.45 -20.83 4.05
CA MET A 70 6.27 -19.72 3.59
C MET A 70 6.06 -19.44 2.09
N TYR A 71 5.89 -20.46 1.27
CA TYR A 71 5.65 -20.30 -0.17
C TYR A 71 4.33 -19.57 -0.45
N VAL A 72 3.29 -19.85 0.33
CA VAL A 72 2.02 -19.13 0.25
C VAL A 72 2.18 -17.68 0.69
N SER A 73 2.95 -17.42 1.75
CA SER A 73 3.25 -16.06 2.20
C SER A 73 4.00 -15.26 1.14
N ILE A 74 4.92 -15.88 0.41
CA ILE A 74 5.66 -15.26 -0.70
C ILE A 74 4.71 -14.87 -1.84
N ASP A 75 3.80 -15.74 -2.21
CA ASP A 75 2.81 -15.47 -3.27
C ASP A 75 1.87 -14.31 -2.87
N LEU A 76 1.38 -14.31 -1.64
CA LEU A 76 0.50 -13.25 -1.13
C LEU A 76 1.21 -11.89 -1.08
N VAL A 77 2.47 -11.86 -0.65
CA VAL A 77 3.22 -10.61 -0.58
C VAL A 77 3.54 -10.05 -1.96
N GLU A 78 3.84 -10.91 -2.93
CA GLU A 78 4.05 -10.51 -4.33
C GLU A 78 2.82 -9.74 -4.86
N GLU A 79 1.64 -10.33 -4.74
CA GLU A 79 0.38 -9.75 -5.22
C GLU A 79 0.07 -8.39 -4.58
N ILE A 80 0.24 -8.28 -3.27
CA ILE A 80 -0.03 -7.04 -2.54
C ILE A 80 0.96 -5.95 -2.94
N ILE A 81 2.25 -6.26 -3.05
CA ILE A 81 3.28 -5.29 -3.47
C ILE A 81 3.03 -4.84 -4.90
N GLU A 82 2.71 -5.74 -5.79
CA GLU A 82 2.40 -5.39 -7.17
C GLU A 82 1.23 -4.40 -7.25
N ARG A 83 0.15 -4.64 -6.50
CA ARG A 83 -0.99 -3.73 -6.38
C ARG A 83 -0.59 -2.36 -5.84
N GLN A 84 0.25 -2.31 -4.81
CA GLN A 84 0.77 -1.06 -4.25
C GLN A 84 1.63 -0.29 -5.26
N LEU A 85 2.46 -0.98 -6.02
CA LEU A 85 3.32 -0.38 -7.04
C LEU A 85 2.51 0.21 -8.21
N ARG A 86 1.47 -0.47 -8.65
CA ARG A 86 0.55 0.03 -9.68
C ARG A 86 -0.14 1.32 -9.20
N ARG A 87 -0.67 1.32 -8.00
CA ARG A 87 -1.27 2.53 -7.39
C ARG A 87 -0.28 3.69 -7.28
N TYR A 88 0.96 3.40 -6.88
CA TYR A 88 2.01 4.40 -6.80
C TYR A 88 2.37 4.98 -8.17
N LYS A 89 2.51 4.13 -9.18
CA LYS A 89 2.73 4.56 -10.58
C LYS A 89 1.61 5.45 -11.09
N THR A 90 0.37 5.07 -10.87
CA THR A 90 -0.81 5.86 -11.25
C THR A 90 -0.82 7.24 -10.58
N LYS A 91 -0.48 7.32 -9.28
CA LYS A 91 -0.38 8.60 -8.57
C LYS A 91 0.73 9.50 -9.14
N LEU A 92 1.89 8.94 -9.47
CA LEU A 92 2.99 9.71 -10.06
C LEU A 92 2.60 10.27 -11.43
N ILE A 93 1.94 9.48 -12.27
CA ILE A 93 1.45 9.91 -13.57
C ILE A 93 0.42 11.03 -13.42
N ALA A 94 -0.54 10.89 -12.51
CA ALA A 94 -1.54 11.90 -12.22
C ALA A 94 -0.91 13.23 -11.74
N GLN A 95 0.10 13.17 -10.87
CA GLN A 95 0.84 14.35 -10.43
C GLN A 95 1.60 15.03 -11.58
N GLN A 96 2.21 14.28 -12.46
CA GLN A 96 2.89 14.82 -13.64
C GLN A 96 1.92 15.42 -14.65
N GLN A 97 0.75 14.82 -14.84
CA GLN A 97 -0.31 15.35 -15.72
C GLN A 97 -0.90 16.65 -15.20
N THR A 98 -0.96 16.84 -13.88
CA THR A 98 -1.42 18.10 -13.29
C THR A 98 -0.39 19.23 -13.47
N ALA A 99 0.88 18.90 -13.61
CA ALA A 99 1.97 19.86 -13.82
C ALA A 99 2.25 20.16 -15.31
N ALA A 100 1.81 19.30 -16.22
CA ALA A 100 1.99 19.45 -17.65
C ALA A 100 0.67 19.12 -18.35
N SER A 101 0.09 20.11 -19.04
CA SER A 101 -1.04 19.89 -19.96
C SER A 101 -0.55 19.02 -21.14
N PHE A 102 -0.60 17.70 -21.00
CA PHE A 102 -0.13 16.79 -22.03
C PHE A 102 -1.24 15.88 -22.57
N GLN A 103 -1.18 15.64 -23.89
CA GLN A 103 -2.09 14.84 -24.67
C GLN A 103 -2.21 13.40 -24.19
N PRO A 104 -3.43 12.83 -24.19
CA PRO A 104 -3.71 11.50 -23.63
C PRO A 104 -3.54 10.37 -24.67
N ASP A 105 -2.42 10.28 -25.39
CA ASP A 105 -2.39 9.37 -26.54
C ASP A 105 -1.57 8.07 -26.36
N TYR A 106 -1.19 7.72 -25.14
CA TYR A 106 -0.55 6.41 -24.84
C TYR A 106 -0.91 5.91 -23.44
N LEU A 107 -2.17 5.68 -23.19
CA LEU A 107 -2.60 4.83 -22.09
C LEU A 107 -3.29 3.63 -22.72
N GLU A 108 -2.54 2.55 -22.93
CA GLU A 108 -3.16 1.23 -22.99
C GLU A 108 -3.90 1.05 -21.65
N ALA A 109 -5.22 1.13 -21.76
CA ALA A 109 -6.10 0.89 -20.64
C ALA A 109 -5.98 -0.60 -20.28
N ASP A 110 -5.11 -0.93 -19.32
CA ASP A 110 -5.36 -2.07 -18.50
C ASP A 110 -6.65 -1.73 -17.72
N GLU A 111 -7.75 -2.30 -18.16
CA GLU A 111 -9.03 -2.30 -17.45
C GLU A 111 -8.87 -3.09 -16.14
N GLU A 112 -8.18 -2.49 -15.18
CA GLU A 112 -8.23 -2.96 -13.81
C GLU A 112 -9.23 -2.10 -13.07
N GLU A 113 -10.20 -2.77 -12.49
CA GLU A 113 -11.22 -2.19 -11.61
C GLU A 113 -10.56 -1.20 -10.64
N GLU A 114 -10.53 0.08 -11.06
CA GLU A 114 -10.27 1.16 -10.12
C GLU A 114 -11.43 1.11 -9.12
N GLU A 115 -11.14 0.69 -7.90
CA GLU A 115 -12.04 1.01 -6.80
C GLU A 115 -12.07 2.54 -6.69
N GLU A 116 -12.94 3.15 -7.50
CA GLU A 116 -13.25 4.56 -7.36
C GLU A 116 -13.70 4.80 -5.92
N VAL A 117 -12.92 5.57 -5.20
CA VAL A 117 -13.35 6.08 -3.90
C VAL A 117 -14.56 6.99 -4.16
N LYS A 118 -15.75 6.40 -4.14
CA LYS A 118 -16.99 7.15 -4.28
C LYS A 118 -17.23 7.93 -3.00
N ILE A 119 -17.40 9.25 -3.16
CA ILE A 119 -17.90 10.07 -2.06
C ILE A 119 -19.37 9.68 -1.85
N VAL A 120 -19.59 8.83 -0.84
CA VAL A 120 -20.94 8.28 -0.55
C VAL A 120 -21.83 9.29 0.13
N ARG A 121 -21.27 10.27 0.82
CA ARG A 121 -22.04 11.26 1.57
C ARG A 121 -21.28 12.58 1.72
N THR A 122 -21.95 13.67 1.37
CA THR A 122 -21.49 15.04 1.63
C THR A 122 -22.40 15.68 2.67
N LYS A 123 -21.85 16.19 3.76
CA LYS A 123 -22.57 16.98 4.76
C LYS A 123 -22.20 18.44 4.61
N LYS A 124 -23.20 19.29 4.60
CA LYS A 124 -23.02 20.74 4.68
C LYS A 124 -23.46 21.21 6.05
N PHE A 125 -22.63 22.07 6.64
CA PHE A 125 -22.90 22.69 7.92
C PHE A 125 -22.91 24.20 7.76
N ASP A 126 -23.91 24.83 8.35
CA ASP A 126 -23.93 26.28 8.43
C ASP A 126 -23.02 26.71 9.57
N ILE A 127 -21.95 27.42 9.21
CA ILE A 127 -20.99 27.92 10.18
C ILE A 127 -21.52 29.24 10.69
N LYS A 128 -21.88 29.30 11.97
CA LYS A 128 -22.19 30.55 12.68
C LYS A 128 -20.95 31.05 13.42
N PRO A 129 -20.77 32.38 13.55
CA PRO A 129 -19.72 32.91 14.39
C PRO A 129 -19.86 32.35 15.81
N MET A 130 -18.80 31.75 16.34
CA MET A 130 -18.80 31.16 17.67
C MET A 130 -17.45 31.36 18.35
N TYR A 131 -17.42 31.18 19.65
CA TYR A 131 -16.17 31.24 20.40
C TYR A 131 -15.28 30.04 20.05
N PRO A 132 -13.94 30.20 20.16
CA PRO A 132 -12.99 29.11 19.81
C PRO A 132 -13.24 27.81 20.56
N GLU A 133 -13.69 27.88 21.79
CA GLU A 133 -14.02 26.74 22.66
C GLU A 133 -15.20 25.93 22.10
N ASP A 134 -16.25 26.59 21.65
CA ASP A 134 -17.42 25.98 21.06
C ASP A 134 -17.08 25.36 19.70
N ALA A 135 -16.17 25.97 18.93
CA ALA A 135 -15.68 25.43 17.67
C ALA A 135 -14.92 24.11 17.88
N CYS A 136 -14.09 24.00 18.92
CA CYS A 136 -13.38 22.79 19.28
C CYS A 136 -14.36 21.65 19.64
N VAL A 137 -15.39 21.96 20.42
CA VAL A 137 -16.40 20.96 20.80
C VAL A 137 -17.17 20.46 19.57
N GLN A 138 -17.54 21.36 18.66
CA GLN A 138 -18.22 20.96 17.42
C GLN A 138 -17.33 20.13 16.51
N MET A 139 -16.04 20.43 16.38
CA MET A 139 -15.11 19.62 15.63
C MET A 139 -15.00 18.19 16.18
N LEU A 140 -14.92 18.03 17.49
CA LEU A 140 -14.89 16.72 18.14
C LEU A 140 -16.19 15.95 17.90
N SER A 141 -17.31 16.62 17.93
CA SER A 141 -18.62 16.02 17.58
C SER A 141 -18.71 15.55 16.14
N LEU A 142 -18.11 16.27 15.19
CA LEU A 142 -18.04 15.90 13.77
C LEU A 142 -17.18 14.66 13.51
N ILE A 143 -16.10 14.48 14.26
CA ILE A 143 -15.26 13.30 14.18
C ILE A 143 -16.06 12.03 14.57
N HIS A 144 -16.91 12.12 15.59
CA HIS A 144 -17.78 11.01 16.00
C HIS A 144 -18.92 10.71 14.99
N ILE A 145 -19.35 11.68 14.22
CA ILE A 145 -20.37 11.49 13.17
C ILE A 145 -19.84 10.70 11.97
N SER A 146 -18.55 10.64 11.76
CA SER A 146 -17.94 9.90 10.66
C SER A 146 -17.83 8.40 10.87
N GLU A 147 -18.15 7.89 12.05
CA GLU A 147 -18.19 6.45 12.31
C GLU A 147 -19.47 5.84 11.71
N PRO A 148 -19.34 4.89 10.76
CA PRO A 148 -20.51 4.35 10.04
C PRO A 148 -21.39 3.42 10.88
N THR A 149 -20.98 3.08 12.10
CA THR A 149 -21.64 2.07 12.96
C THR A 149 -22.47 2.64 14.10
N ARG A 150 -22.44 3.95 14.33
CA ARG A 150 -23.28 4.58 15.36
C ARG A 150 -24.50 5.24 14.74
N PRO A 151 -25.73 4.78 15.12
CA PRO A 151 -26.91 5.54 14.82
C PRO A 151 -26.78 6.91 15.53
N LEU A 152 -27.02 7.97 14.77
CA LEU A 152 -27.09 9.32 15.31
C LEU A 152 -28.37 9.44 16.12
N TYR A 153 -28.27 9.25 17.42
CA TYR A 153 -29.27 9.69 18.35
C TYR A 153 -29.01 11.15 18.69
N ILE A 154 -29.97 11.92 18.42
CA ILE A 154 -30.03 13.30 18.91
C ILE A 154 -30.85 13.28 20.18
#